data_78017fd9e397fe98985a9601ddc31143
#
_entry.id   78017fd9e397fe98985a9601ddc31143
#
_cell.length_a   1.000
_cell.length_b   1.000
_cell.length_c   1.000
_cell.angle_alpha   90.00
_cell.angle_beta   90.00
_cell.angle_gamma   90.00
#
_symmetry.space_group_name_H-M   'P 1'
#
loop_
_entity.id
_entity.type
_entity.pdbx_description
1 polymer ?
#
loop_
_entity_poly.entity_id
_entity_poly.type
_entity_poly.pdbx_seq_one_letter_code
_entity_poly.pdbx_strand_id
1 'polypeptide(L)'
;PFTNGEPFVLYNVKSSVTPLKGGAGNPVMRGNELVGLSASCDPPAQKVLAVTHTMISRFLEQARTGNYIGFPADGTQVTELTDPVFRKFLGLSETGGGFYVVKLPVYGSFYKAGVRPGDVVESVNGIPLDSKGLIKDPALGPVSANFLFRDSAKPGDTITLDIRRKGKDGSSQPMTLDVKLDRSAIEGDLVNPAPFISNPPYRIYGGLV
;
A
#
# COMPACT_ATOMS: atom_id res chain seq x y z
N PRO A 1 12.22 -2.40 8.55
CA PRO A 1 11.24 -3.41 8.19
C PRO A 1 9.87 -2.80 8.37
N PHE A 2 9.12 -2.73 7.27
CA PHE A 2 7.78 -2.19 7.22
C PHE A 2 6.82 -3.25 7.72
N THR A 3 5.85 -2.88 8.54
CA THR A 3 4.85 -3.82 9.06
C THR A 3 3.85 -4.12 7.95
N ASN A 4 3.70 -5.40 7.61
CA ASN A 4 2.62 -5.89 6.76
C ASN A 4 1.29 -5.50 7.41
N GLY A 5 0.51 -4.62 6.74
CA GLY A 5 -0.79 -4.17 7.21
C GLY A 5 -0.97 -2.66 7.35
N GLU A 6 0.11 -1.89 7.41
CA GLU A 6 -0.01 -0.44 7.41
C GLU A 6 -0.31 0.08 5.99
N PRO A 7 -1.29 0.98 5.84
CA PRO A 7 -1.68 1.49 4.53
C PRO A 7 -0.62 2.38 3.88
N PHE A 8 0.37 2.85 4.62
CA PHE A 8 1.41 3.78 4.17
C PHE A 8 2.78 3.33 4.60
N VAL A 9 3.82 3.81 3.88
CA VAL A 9 5.21 3.65 4.30
C VAL A 9 5.48 4.56 5.49
N LEU A 10 5.87 3.96 6.61
CA LEU A 10 6.22 4.65 7.84
C LEU A 10 7.71 4.50 8.12
N TYR A 11 8.32 5.54 8.70
CA TYR A 11 9.65 5.40 9.27
C TYR A 11 9.58 4.53 10.53
N ASN A 12 10.46 3.54 10.61
CA ASN A 12 10.69 2.79 11.83
C ASN A 12 11.93 3.37 12.52
N VAL A 13 11.70 4.22 13.51
CA VAL A 13 12.75 4.95 14.22
C VAL A 13 13.02 4.28 15.55
N LYS A 14 14.30 4.01 15.83
CA LYS A 14 14.73 3.62 17.18
C LYS A 14 14.89 4.90 18.01
N SER A 15 14.12 5.01 19.08
CA SER A 15 14.18 6.18 19.95
C SER A 15 15.37 6.07 20.94
N SER A 16 16.06 7.18 21.18
CA SER A 16 17.07 7.28 22.24
C SER A 16 16.48 7.48 23.63
N VAL A 17 15.20 7.84 23.68
CA VAL A 17 14.41 7.96 24.92
C VAL A 17 13.24 7.01 24.85
N THR A 18 12.74 6.55 26.00
CA THR A 18 11.57 5.70 26.05
C THR A 18 10.36 6.48 25.58
N PRO A 19 9.72 6.11 24.45
CA PRO A 19 8.53 6.80 23.98
C PRO A 19 7.35 6.54 24.90
N LEU A 20 6.44 7.49 24.99
CA LEU A 20 5.19 7.29 25.75
C LEU A 20 4.27 6.33 24.96
N LYS A 21 3.65 5.40 25.69
CA LYS A 21 2.65 4.50 25.10
C LYS A 21 1.50 5.32 24.48
N GLY A 22 1.16 5.02 23.23
CA GLY A 22 0.09 5.72 22.52
C GLY A 22 0.46 7.12 22.04
N GLY A 23 1.74 7.48 22.03
CA GLY A 23 2.24 8.81 21.64
C GLY A 23 2.13 9.12 20.15
N ALA A 24 0.90 9.10 19.59
CA ALA A 24 0.66 9.56 18.21
C ALA A 24 0.70 11.10 18.12
N GLY A 25 1.15 11.62 16.97
CA GLY A 25 1.20 13.06 16.69
C GLY A 25 2.40 13.81 17.28
N ASN A 26 3.29 13.14 18.00
CA ASN A 26 4.51 13.78 18.50
C ASN A 26 5.52 14.00 17.37
N PRO A 27 6.24 15.14 17.35
CA PRO A 27 7.27 15.38 16.35
C PRO A 27 8.45 14.43 16.52
N VAL A 28 8.88 13.83 15.42
CA VAL A 28 10.11 13.04 15.34
C VAL A 28 11.17 13.93 14.72
N MET A 29 12.20 14.25 15.50
CA MET A 29 13.25 15.20 15.14
C MET A 29 14.57 14.49 14.88
N ARG A 30 15.36 15.01 13.93
CA ARG A 30 16.77 14.70 13.74
C ARG A 30 17.56 16.01 13.86
N GLY A 31 18.14 16.26 15.03
CA GLY A 31 18.64 17.60 15.35
C GLY A 31 17.48 18.59 15.39
N ASN A 32 17.55 19.64 14.56
CA ASN A 32 16.51 20.67 14.44
C ASN A 32 15.55 20.44 13.26
N GLU A 33 15.66 19.32 12.55
CA GLU A 33 14.80 19.00 11.41
C GLU A 33 13.65 18.09 11.81
N LEU A 34 12.44 18.46 11.42
CA LEU A 34 11.26 17.59 11.54
C LEU A 34 11.32 16.52 10.44
N VAL A 35 11.51 15.27 10.82
CA VAL A 35 11.54 14.13 9.90
C VAL A 35 10.21 13.42 9.79
N GLY A 36 9.31 13.60 10.75
CA GLY A 36 7.99 12.97 10.73
C GLY A 36 7.16 13.24 11.97
N LEU A 37 5.97 12.66 12.01
CA LEU A 37 5.09 12.64 13.18
C LEU A 37 4.86 11.20 13.62
N SER A 38 4.93 10.92 14.92
CA SER A 38 4.68 9.57 15.44
C SER A 38 3.25 9.14 15.13
N ALA A 39 3.11 7.94 14.56
CA ALA A 39 1.82 7.27 14.36
C ALA A 39 1.53 6.27 15.48
N SER A 40 2.55 5.53 15.92
CA SER A 40 2.48 4.64 17.07
C SER A 40 3.84 4.50 17.73
N CYS A 41 3.83 4.12 19.00
CA CYS A 41 5.03 3.90 19.80
C CYS A 41 4.98 2.53 20.49
N ASP A 42 6.12 1.85 20.47
CA ASP A 42 6.36 0.61 21.22
C ASP A 42 7.46 0.88 22.27
N PRO A 43 7.08 1.24 23.50
CA PRO A 43 8.04 1.62 24.53
C PRO A 43 9.02 0.49 24.90
N PRO A 44 8.60 -0.77 25.08
CA PRO A 44 9.50 -1.88 25.35
C PRO A 44 10.58 -2.07 24.29
N ALA A 45 10.23 -1.90 23.03
CA ALA A 45 11.16 -2.04 21.92
C ALA A 45 11.91 -0.73 21.60
N GLN A 46 11.62 0.37 22.29
CA GLN A 46 12.12 1.71 21.99
C GLN A 46 11.94 2.10 20.52
N LYS A 47 10.80 1.73 19.94
CA LYS A 47 10.49 1.97 18.52
C LYS A 47 9.34 2.96 18.37
N VAL A 48 9.48 3.81 17.36
CA VAL A 48 8.46 4.75 16.94
C VAL A 48 8.19 4.51 15.46
N LEU A 49 6.94 4.26 15.10
CA LEU A 49 6.49 4.34 13.72
C LEU A 49 6.07 5.79 13.45
N ALA A 50 6.64 6.40 12.44
CA ALA A 50 6.38 7.80 12.13
C ALA A 50 5.92 7.98 10.68
N VAL A 51 4.91 8.82 10.50
CA VAL A 51 4.49 9.32 9.18
C VAL A 51 5.63 10.15 8.60
N THR A 52 5.96 9.92 7.34
CA THR A 52 7.09 10.57 6.68
C THR A 52 6.83 12.06 6.43
N HIS A 53 7.90 12.86 6.41
CA HIS A 53 7.79 14.28 6.07
C HIS A 53 7.20 14.51 4.67
N THR A 54 7.48 13.61 3.72
CA THR A 54 6.93 13.68 2.36
C THR A 54 5.39 13.59 2.38
N MET A 55 4.85 12.66 3.16
CA MET A 55 3.41 12.51 3.31
C MET A 55 2.77 13.72 4.01
N ILE A 56 3.43 14.22 5.05
CA ILE A 56 2.98 15.43 5.77
C ILE A 56 2.96 16.63 4.83
N SER A 57 4.04 16.86 4.09
CA SER A 57 4.15 17.97 3.14
C SER A 57 3.07 17.92 2.05
N ARG A 58 2.82 16.72 1.51
CA ARG A 58 1.77 16.50 0.52
C ARG A 58 0.36 16.77 1.08
N PHE A 59 0.10 16.34 2.30
CA PHE A 59 -1.17 16.63 2.98
C PHE A 59 -1.36 18.13 3.16
N LEU A 60 -0.32 18.83 3.64
CA LEU A 60 -0.37 20.28 3.86
C LEU A 60 -0.52 21.07 2.55
N GLU A 61 0.13 20.63 1.48
CA GLU A 61 -0.04 21.22 0.14
C GLU A 61 -1.50 21.14 -0.32
N GLN A 62 -2.11 19.97 -0.21
CA GLN A 62 -3.51 19.77 -0.57
C GLN A 62 -4.46 20.60 0.33
N ALA A 63 -4.19 20.63 1.64
CA ALA A 63 -4.99 21.41 2.58
C ALA A 63 -4.94 22.91 2.30
N ARG A 64 -3.76 23.44 1.92
CA ARG A 64 -3.59 24.86 1.56
C ARG A 64 -4.34 25.28 0.31
N THR A 65 -4.47 24.38 -0.66
CA THR A 65 -5.21 24.65 -1.90
C THR A 65 -6.72 24.52 -1.74
N GLY A 66 -7.19 24.05 -0.59
CA GLY A 66 -8.60 23.77 -0.33
C GLY A 66 -9.16 22.59 -1.15
N ASN A 67 -8.32 21.94 -1.95
CA ASN A 67 -8.67 20.79 -2.78
C ASN A 67 -7.98 19.52 -2.28
N TYR A 68 -8.55 18.92 -1.25
CA TYR A 68 -8.03 17.67 -0.72
C TYR A 68 -8.47 16.49 -1.59
N ILE A 69 -7.54 15.99 -2.42
CA ILE A 69 -7.79 14.83 -3.30
C ILE A 69 -7.45 13.49 -2.63
N GLY A 70 -6.83 13.49 -1.44
CA GLY A 70 -6.47 12.29 -0.70
C GLY A 70 -5.26 11.54 -1.28
N PHE A 71 -5.22 10.25 -0.96
CA PHE A 71 -4.18 9.32 -1.40
C PHE A 71 -4.81 8.18 -2.18
N PRO A 72 -4.11 7.61 -3.18
CA PRO A 72 -4.61 6.43 -3.87
C PRO A 72 -4.75 5.26 -2.91
N ALA A 73 -5.79 4.45 -3.10
CA ALA A 73 -5.98 3.21 -2.39
C ALA A 73 -6.74 2.23 -3.26
N ASP A 74 -6.29 0.99 -3.34
CA ASP A 74 -6.89 -0.04 -4.17
C ASP A 74 -7.51 -1.20 -3.38
N GLY A 75 -7.14 -1.36 -2.10
CA GLY A 75 -7.66 -2.43 -1.22
C GLY A 75 -7.21 -3.83 -1.62
N THR A 76 -6.20 -3.97 -2.48
CA THR A 76 -5.71 -5.26 -2.94
C THR A 76 -4.99 -5.99 -1.79
N GLN A 77 -5.38 -7.25 -1.59
CA GLN A 77 -4.70 -8.16 -0.67
C GLN A 77 -3.72 -9.02 -1.46
N VAL A 78 -2.48 -9.03 -1.01
CA VAL A 78 -1.38 -9.73 -1.67
C VAL A 78 -0.66 -10.66 -0.70
N THR A 79 0.04 -11.64 -1.25
CA THR A 79 0.97 -12.49 -0.48
C THR A 79 2.34 -12.55 -1.16
N GLU A 80 3.35 -12.79 -0.35
CA GLU A 80 4.74 -12.93 -0.80
C GLU A 80 4.92 -14.21 -1.62
N LEU A 81 5.94 -14.21 -2.47
CA LEU A 81 6.31 -15.35 -3.33
C LEU A 81 7.63 -15.99 -2.89
N THR A 82 7.78 -16.19 -1.60
CA THR A 82 9.00 -16.76 -1.00
C THR A 82 9.03 -18.30 -1.05
N ASP A 83 7.88 -18.97 -1.19
CA ASP A 83 7.78 -20.43 -1.24
C ASP A 83 8.11 -20.95 -2.66
N PRO A 84 9.17 -21.77 -2.83
CA PRO A 84 9.54 -22.33 -4.13
C PRO A 84 8.48 -23.27 -4.73
N VAL A 85 7.74 -24.00 -3.89
CA VAL A 85 6.67 -24.92 -4.34
C VAL A 85 5.51 -24.11 -4.92
N PHE A 86 5.13 -23.05 -4.25
CA PHE A 86 4.08 -22.16 -4.74
C PHE A 86 4.50 -21.44 -6.03
N ARG A 87 5.77 -20.98 -6.12
CA ARG A 87 6.31 -20.39 -7.35
C ARG A 87 6.23 -21.38 -8.53
N LYS A 88 6.67 -22.63 -8.32
CA LYS A 88 6.58 -23.70 -9.33
C LYS A 88 5.13 -23.96 -9.75
N PHE A 89 4.19 -23.99 -8.79
CA PHE A 89 2.77 -24.14 -9.08
C PHE A 89 2.24 -23.01 -9.98
N LEU A 90 2.73 -21.80 -9.81
CA LEU A 90 2.38 -20.62 -10.63
C LEU A 90 3.11 -20.59 -11.99
N GLY A 91 4.00 -21.54 -12.27
CA GLY A 91 4.81 -21.55 -13.48
C GLY A 91 5.88 -20.47 -13.52
N LEU A 92 6.33 -20.01 -12.35
CA LEU A 92 7.39 -19.01 -12.20
C LEU A 92 8.75 -19.71 -12.05
N SER A 93 9.81 -18.95 -12.38
CA SER A 93 11.19 -19.40 -12.09
C SER A 93 11.40 -19.54 -10.57
N GLU A 94 12.34 -20.38 -10.16
CA GLU A 94 12.71 -20.54 -8.74
C GLU A 94 13.23 -19.23 -8.14
N THR A 95 13.92 -18.45 -8.95
CA THR A 95 14.40 -17.12 -8.61
C THR A 95 13.54 -16.05 -9.29
N GLY A 96 13.36 -14.92 -8.63
CA GLY A 96 12.59 -13.79 -9.14
C GLY A 96 11.67 -13.20 -8.09
N GLY A 97 11.12 -12.07 -8.40
CA GLY A 97 10.31 -11.29 -7.48
C GLY A 97 8.84 -11.27 -7.85
N GLY A 98 8.11 -10.48 -7.09
CA GLY A 98 6.70 -10.23 -7.28
C GLY A 98 5.88 -10.46 -6.03
N PHE A 99 4.61 -10.12 -6.12
CA PHE A 99 3.59 -10.52 -5.16
C PHE A 99 2.40 -11.16 -5.88
N TYR A 100 1.78 -12.11 -5.21
CA TYR A 100 0.59 -12.79 -5.70
C TYR A 100 -0.67 -12.05 -5.23
N VAL A 101 -1.58 -11.78 -6.14
CA VAL A 101 -2.86 -11.13 -5.86
C VAL A 101 -3.85 -12.16 -5.35
N VAL A 102 -4.19 -12.07 -4.05
CA VAL A 102 -5.14 -12.98 -3.38
C VAL A 102 -6.56 -12.52 -3.63
N LYS A 103 -6.81 -11.23 -3.37
CA LYS A 103 -8.13 -10.62 -3.47
C LYS A 103 -7.99 -9.13 -3.80
N LEU A 104 -8.94 -8.61 -4.56
CA LEU A 104 -9.03 -7.18 -4.84
C LEU A 104 -10.50 -6.76 -4.96
N PRO A 105 -10.83 -5.51 -4.56
CA PRO A 105 -12.18 -4.98 -4.70
C PRO A 105 -12.54 -4.80 -6.17
N VAL A 106 -13.74 -5.16 -6.55
CA VAL A 106 -14.24 -5.00 -7.94
C VAL A 106 -14.33 -3.54 -8.38
N TYR A 107 -14.32 -2.60 -7.45
CA TYR A 107 -14.33 -1.16 -7.71
C TYR A 107 -12.93 -0.52 -7.63
N GLY A 108 -11.93 -1.30 -7.23
CA GLY A 108 -10.55 -0.83 -7.09
C GLY A 108 -9.89 -0.56 -8.44
N SER A 109 -8.88 0.31 -8.44
CA SER A 109 -8.10 0.71 -9.60
C SER A 109 -7.51 -0.49 -10.33
N PHE A 110 -6.95 -1.45 -9.60
CA PHE A 110 -6.33 -2.65 -10.16
C PHE A 110 -7.36 -3.53 -10.88
N TYR A 111 -8.54 -3.75 -10.27
CA TYR A 111 -9.59 -4.54 -10.92
C TYR A 111 -10.09 -3.89 -12.21
N LYS A 112 -10.31 -2.57 -12.21
CA LYS A 112 -10.75 -1.80 -13.38
C LYS A 112 -9.72 -1.88 -14.52
N ALA A 113 -8.43 -1.89 -14.18
CA ALA A 113 -7.35 -2.04 -15.14
C ALA A 113 -7.17 -3.48 -15.68
N GLY A 114 -7.88 -4.44 -15.12
CA GLY A 114 -7.85 -5.82 -15.60
C GLY A 114 -7.03 -6.79 -14.74
N VAL A 115 -6.47 -6.36 -13.61
CA VAL A 115 -5.86 -7.28 -12.63
C VAL A 115 -6.93 -8.20 -12.03
N ARG A 116 -6.58 -9.43 -11.78
CA ARG A 116 -7.48 -10.45 -11.23
C ARG A 116 -6.82 -11.22 -10.09
N PRO A 117 -7.61 -11.82 -9.17
CA PRO A 117 -7.06 -12.80 -8.22
C PRO A 117 -6.34 -13.92 -8.98
N GLY A 118 -5.18 -14.30 -8.52
CA GLY A 118 -4.33 -15.27 -9.20
C GLY A 118 -3.21 -14.67 -10.05
N ASP A 119 -3.23 -13.36 -10.32
CA ASP A 119 -2.14 -12.68 -10.99
C ASP A 119 -0.92 -12.55 -10.08
N VAL A 120 0.24 -12.53 -10.69
CA VAL A 120 1.51 -12.19 -10.05
C VAL A 120 1.99 -10.86 -10.63
N VAL A 121 2.16 -9.87 -9.77
CA VAL A 121 2.75 -8.57 -10.17
C VAL A 121 4.26 -8.69 -10.01
N GLU A 122 5.01 -8.54 -11.10
CA GLU A 122 6.47 -8.69 -11.15
C GLU A 122 7.20 -7.35 -11.10
N SER A 123 6.59 -6.29 -11.64
CA SER A 123 7.14 -4.93 -11.60
C SER A 123 6.06 -3.87 -11.50
N VAL A 124 6.46 -2.69 -11.03
CA VAL A 124 5.63 -1.46 -11.01
C VAL A 124 6.44 -0.34 -11.64
N ASN A 125 5.91 0.31 -12.67
CA ASN A 125 6.62 1.35 -13.45
C ASN A 125 8.01 0.91 -13.93
N GLY A 126 8.15 -0.37 -14.33
CA GLY A 126 9.41 -0.96 -14.73
C GLY A 126 10.39 -1.25 -13.59
N ILE A 127 10.02 -0.97 -12.33
CA ILE A 127 10.84 -1.28 -11.16
C ILE A 127 10.51 -2.71 -10.71
N PRO A 128 11.47 -3.65 -10.79
CA PRO A 128 11.23 -5.04 -10.42
C PRO A 128 11.04 -5.20 -8.91
N LEU A 129 10.18 -6.13 -8.53
CA LEU A 129 9.91 -6.51 -7.15
C LEU A 129 10.80 -7.67 -6.72
N ASP A 130 11.16 -7.75 -5.45
CA ASP A 130 11.76 -8.95 -4.88
C ASP A 130 10.70 -10.00 -4.49
N SER A 131 11.11 -11.16 -3.96
CA SER A 131 10.20 -12.25 -3.57
C SER A 131 9.24 -11.89 -2.42
N LYS A 132 9.48 -10.77 -1.73
CA LYS A 132 8.62 -10.22 -0.68
C LYS A 132 7.73 -9.07 -1.19
N GLY A 133 7.77 -8.76 -2.49
CA GLY A 133 7.06 -7.63 -3.06
C GLY A 133 7.67 -6.27 -2.68
N LEU A 134 8.96 -6.24 -2.35
CA LEU A 134 9.68 -5.01 -2.04
C LEU A 134 10.39 -4.48 -3.29
N ILE A 135 10.57 -3.17 -3.33
CA ILE A 135 11.45 -2.47 -4.26
C ILE A 135 12.69 -1.96 -3.52
N LYS A 136 13.76 -1.74 -4.24
CA LYS A 136 14.97 -1.13 -3.69
C LYS A 136 14.97 0.37 -4.02
N ASP A 137 14.51 1.20 -3.07
CA ASP A 137 14.57 2.65 -3.20
C ASP A 137 15.98 3.16 -2.83
N PRO A 138 16.57 4.10 -3.63
CA PRO A 138 17.91 4.59 -3.37
C PRO A 138 18.09 5.32 -2.03
N ALA A 139 17.05 6.00 -1.54
CA ALA A 139 17.08 6.80 -0.32
C ALA A 139 16.56 6.02 0.90
N LEU A 140 15.54 5.18 0.71
CA LEU A 140 14.85 4.49 1.80
C LEU A 140 15.30 3.03 1.98
N GLY A 141 16.03 2.47 0.99
CA GLY A 141 16.38 1.06 0.97
C GLY A 141 15.22 0.17 0.53
N PRO A 142 15.08 -1.07 1.08
CA PRO A 142 13.97 -1.94 0.74
C PRO A 142 12.64 -1.40 1.28
N VAL A 143 11.70 -1.07 0.39
CA VAL A 143 10.35 -0.58 0.73
C VAL A 143 9.28 -1.39 0.00
N SER A 144 8.08 -1.45 0.57
CA SER A 144 6.94 -2.09 -0.10
C SER A 144 6.64 -1.42 -1.44
N ALA A 145 6.23 -2.18 -2.43
CA ALA A 145 5.76 -1.66 -3.71
C ALA A 145 4.58 -0.67 -3.57
N ASN A 146 3.84 -0.75 -2.46
CA ASN A 146 2.80 0.23 -2.12
C ASN A 146 3.32 1.66 -2.14
N PHE A 147 4.61 1.87 -1.85
CA PHE A 147 5.24 3.18 -1.93
C PHE A 147 5.04 3.83 -3.31
N LEU A 148 5.15 3.07 -4.40
CA LEU A 148 5.06 3.60 -5.76
C LEU A 148 3.66 4.08 -6.13
N PHE A 149 2.62 3.43 -5.64
CA PHE A 149 1.24 3.74 -6.03
C PHE A 149 0.39 4.37 -4.93
N ARG A 150 0.89 4.48 -3.70
CA ARG A 150 0.19 5.17 -2.60
C ARG A 150 0.91 6.41 -2.13
N ASP A 151 2.20 6.27 -1.81
CA ASP A 151 2.96 7.37 -1.21
C ASP A 151 3.53 8.31 -2.27
N SER A 152 3.99 7.79 -3.41
CA SER A 152 4.62 8.58 -4.49
C SER A 152 3.63 9.10 -5.53
N ALA A 153 2.52 8.39 -5.73
CA ALA A 153 1.52 8.75 -6.75
C ALA A 153 0.33 9.52 -6.17
N LYS A 154 -0.43 10.18 -7.05
CA LYS A 154 -1.65 10.93 -6.73
C LYS A 154 -2.87 10.22 -7.32
N PRO A 155 -4.09 10.41 -6.77
CA PRO A 155 -5.30 10.00 -7.46
C PRO A 155 -5.37 10.66 -8.84
N GLY A 156 -5.65 9.86 -9.87
CA GLY A 156 -5.64 10.28 -11.27
C GLY A 156 -4.35 9.94 -12.03
N ASP A 157 -3.24 9.69 -11.34
CA ASP A 157 -2.01 9.24 -11.97
C ASP A 157 -2.17 7.82 -12.55
N THR A 158 -1.39 7.51 -13.57
CA THR A 158 -1.34 6.17 -14.16
C THR A 158 -0.02 5.51 -13.80
N ILE A 159 -0.09 4.26 -13.35
CA ILE A 159 1.07 3.40 -13.15
C ILE A 159 0.99 2.21 -14.11
N THR A 160 2.14 1.67 -14.48
CA THR A 160 2.24 0.47 -15.32
C THR A 160 2.60 -0.73 -14.45
N LEU A 161 1.86 -1.82 -14.58
CA LEU A 161 2.13 -3.09 -13.92
C LEU A 161 2.53 -4.13 -14.96
N ASP A 162 3.68 -4.78 -14.77
CA ASP A 162 3.97 -6.01 -15.46
C ASP A 162 3.50 -7.16 -14.59
N ILE A 163 2.59 -7.93 -15.12
CA ILE A 163 1.97 -9.03 -14.42
C ILE A 163 2.17 -10.34 -15.16
N ARG A 164 2.02 -11.42 -14.45
CA ARG A 164 1.98 -12.76 -15.00
C ARG A 164 0.69 -13.45 -14.60
N ARG A 165 -0.04 -13.96 -15.58
CA ARG A 165 -1.32 -14.66 -15.36
C ARG A 165 -1.21 -16.11 -15.77
N LYS A 166 -1.62 -17.00 -14.89
CA LYS A 166 -1.69 -18.44 -15.18
C LYS A 166 -2.92 -18.74 -16.05
N GLY A 167 -2.68 -19.31 -17.23
CA GLY A 167 -3.73 -19.79 -18.13
C GLY A 167 -4.37 -21.10 -17.64
N LYS A 168 -5.50 -21.45 -18.23
CA LYS A 168 -6.19 -22.73 -17.94
C LYS A 168 -5.37 -23.97 -18.34
N ASP A 169 -4.49 -23.81 -19.31
CA ASP A 169 -3.53 -24.82 -19.79
C ASP A 169 -2.31 -24.98 -18.87
N GLY A 170 -2.26 -24.20 -17.77
CA GLY A 170 -1.12 -24.19 -16.85
C GLY A 170 0.05 -23.30 -17.29
N SER A 171 0.02 -22.75 -18.50
CA SER A 171 1.02 -21.78 -18.95
C SER A 171 0.91 -20.46 -18.17
N SER A 172 2.04 -19.78 -18.02
CA SER A 172 2.10 -18.47 -17.39
C SER A 172 2.40 -17.42 -18.45
N GLN A 173 1.49 -16.50 -18.67
CA GLN A 173 1.60 -15.47 -19.71
C GLN A 173 1.90 -14.10 -19.12
N PRO A 174 2.92 -13.38 -19.64
CA PRO A 174 3.19 -12.02 -19.25
C PRO A 174 2.15 -11.06 -19.85
N MET A 175 1.80 -10.03 -19.11
CA MET A 175 0.91 -8.94 -19.55
C MET A 175 1.38 -7.64 -18.91
N THR A 176 1.22 -6.54 -19.64
CA THR A 176 1.43 -5.19 -19.12
C THR A 176 0.09 -4.47 -19.06
N LEU A 177 -0.21 -3.87 -17.91
CA LEU A 177 -1.46 -3.19 -17.64
C LEU A 177 -1.19 -1.77 -17.14
N ASP A 178 -1.87 -0.79 -17.75
CA ASP A 178 -1.89 0.57 -17.24
C ASP A 178 -3.05 0.76 -16.28
N VAL A 179 -2.72 1.19 -15.07
CA VAL A 179 -3.65 1.35 -13.97
C VAL A 179 -3.80 2.82 -13.63
N LYS A 180 -4.96 3.39 -13.90
CA LYS A 180 -5.32 4.72 -13.42
C LYS A 180 -5.71 4.62 -11.95
N LEU A 181 -4.98 5.32 -11.10
CA LEU A 181 -5.17 5.27 -9.65
C LEU A 181 -6.39 6.09 -9.22
N ASP A 182 -7.29 5.47 -8.49
CA ASP A 182 -8.44 6.13 -7.88
C ASP A 182 -8.14 6.57 -6.44
N ARG A 183 -8.93 7.49 -5.92
CA ARG A 183 -8.81 8.05 -4.59
C ARG A 183 -8.97 7.01 -3.47
N SER A 184 -9.87 6.06 -3.65
CA SER A 184 -10.11 5.01 -2.67
C SER A 184 -10.97 3.89 -3.25
N ALA A 185 -10.62 2.63 -2.92
CA ALA A 185 -11.52 1.51 -3.13
C ALA A 185 -12.74 1.57 -2.18
N ILE A 186 -12.62 2.28 -1.08
CA ILE A 186 -13.66 2.44 -0.05
C ILE A 186 -14.86 3.25 -0.58
N GLU A 187 -14.66 4.15 -1.57
CA GLU A 187 -15.77 4.88 -2.21
C GLU A 187 -16.73 3.97 -2.99
N GLY A 188 -16.28 2.76 -3.33
CA GLY A 188 -17.11 1.73 -3.97
C GLY A 188 -17.76 0.75 -3.00
N ASP A 189 -17.47 0.82 -1.71
CA ASP A 189 -18.10 -0.03 -0.72
C ASP A 189 -19.54 0.41 -0.45
N LEU A 190 -20.47 -0.55 -0.34
CA LEU A 190 -21.88 -0.31 0.00
C LEU A 190 -22.04 0.42 1.33
N VAL A 191 -21.12 0.19 2.26
CA VAL A 191 -21.05 0.86 3.54
C VAL A 191 -19.63 1.38 3.70
N ASN A 192 -19.48 2.71 3.78
CA ASN A 192 -18.18 3.32 4.08
C ASN A 192 -17.81 3.02 5.54
N PRO A 193 -16.74 2.26 5.82
CA PRO A 193 -16.38 1.85 7.17
C PRO A 193 -15.91 3.02 8.07
N ALA A 194 -15.65 4.20 7.50
CA ALA A 194 -15.14 5.36 8.24
C ALA A 194 -15.82 6.67 7.82
N PRO A 195 -17.11 6.86 8.11
CA PRO A 195 -17.79 8.12 7.84
C PRO A 195 -17.40 9.17 8.88
N PHE A 196 -16.31 9.89 8.62
CA PHE A 196 -15.87 10.99 9.54
C PHE A 196 -16.78 12.21 9.53
N ILE A 197 -17.66 12.36 8.54
CA ILE A 197 -18.44 13.59 8.29
C ILE A 197 -19.95 13.35 8.35
N SER A 198 -20.44 12.13 8.18
CA SER A 198 -21.86 11.82 8.21
C SER A 198 -22.13 10.41 8.73
N ASN A 199 -23.33 10.17 9.26
CA ASN A 199 -23.77 8.82 9.55
C ASN A 199 -23.82 8.01 8.25
N PRO A 200 -23.35 6.75 8.25
CA PRO A 200 -23.39 5.92 7.06
C PRO A 200 -24.85 5.74 6.60
N PRO A 201 -25.11 5.79 5.29
CA PRO A 201 -26.45 5.64 4.75
C PRO A 201 -26.86 4.15 4.72
N TYR A 202 -27.06 3.56 5.89
CA TYR A 202 -27.56 2.18 5.99
C TYR A 202 -28.90 2.11 6.69
N ARG A 203 -29.64 1.06 6.44
CA ARG A 203 -30.86 0.71 7.14
C ARG A 203 -30.76 -0.71 7.68
N ILE A 204 -31.17 -0.90 8.92
CA ILE A 204 -31.26 -2.21 9.53
C ILE A 204 -32.64 -2.80 9.20
N TYR A 205 -32.69 -3.92 8.54
CA TYR A 205 -33.92 -4.64 8.23
C TYR A 205 -33.81 -6.08 8.73
N GLY A 206 -34.65 -6.47 9.68
CA GLY A 206 -34.62 -7.83 10.25
C GLY A 206 -33.28 -8.22 10.89
N GLY A 207 -32.50 -7.25 11.42
CA GLY A 207 -31.18 -7.48 12.00
C GLY A 207 -30.02 -7.57 10.98
N LEU A 208 -30.31 -7.36 9.69
CA LEU A 208 -29.30 -7.25 8.62
C LEU A 208 -29.02 -5.79 8.30
N VAL A 209 -27.73 -5.46 8.02
CA VAL A 209 -27.24 -4.13 7.67
C VAL A 209 -27.01 -4.06 6.18
#